data_d02186c28e80d33121aed0b727c3f6e1
#
_entry.id   d02186c28e80d33121aed0b727c3f6e1
#
_cell.length_a   1.000
_cell.length_b   1.000
_cell.length_c   1.000
_cell.angle_alpha   90.00
_cell.angle_beta   90.00
_cell.angle_gamma   90.00
#
_symmetry.space_group_name_H-M   'P 1'
#
loop_
_entity.id
_entity.type
_entity.pdbx_description
1 polymer ?
#
loop_
_entity_poly.entity_id
_entity_poly.type
_entity_poly.pdbx_seq_one_letter_code
_entity_poly.pdbx_strand_id
1 'polypeptide(L)'
;HYMGMRPVCALGALDGLRSLRSDLALAWPGDVVVPGEDGHAEGAACTLDVHAGTGEAGMFVVCSANVSLGWFEDASADALAHGVCSAVVSRVDAWAADVAAGRGAAGPVAPVLSDYFDALALMGHEADVVYPNGRVAARGTLAAVDVWGRATVRLVDGRELVISPEQASLR
;
A
#
# COMPACT_ATOMS: atom_id res chain seq x y z
N HIS A 1 4.38 15.86 1.97
CA HIS A 1 4.90 14.47 1.80
C HIS A 1 4.10 13.40 2.56
N TYR A 2 3.23 13.78 3.49
CA TYR A 2 2.42 12.84 4.30
C TYR A 2 1.65 11.80 3.45
N MET A 3 1.12 12.17 2.30
CA MET A 3 0.38 11.25 1.41
C MET A 3 1.22 10.06 0.92
N GLY A 4 2.55 10.16 0.93
CA GLY A 4 3.45 9.05 0.60
C GLY A 4 3.64 8.03 1.71
N MET A 5 3.26 8.35 2.94
CA MET A 5 3.58 7.49 4.11
C MET A 5 2.88 6.13 4.04
N ARG A 6 1.61 6.07 3.60
CA ARG A 6 0.89 4.79 3.53
C ARG A 6 1.54 3.82 2.54
N PRO A 7 1.83 4.18 1.27
CA PRO A 7 2.59 3.32 0.35
C PRO A 7 3.96 2.90 0.90
N VAL A 8 4.70 3.82 1.54
CA VAL A 8 6.02 3.52 2.11
C VAL A 8 5.93 2.52 3.25
N CYS A 9 4.99 2.71 4.21
CA CYS A 9 4.76 1.78 5.30
C CYS A 9 4.28 0.41 4.77
N ALA A 10 3.42 0.40 3.74
CA ALA A 10 2.93 -0.82 3.12
C ALA A 10 4.06 -1.64 2.47
N LEU A 11 4.96 -0.99 1.74
CA LEU A 11 6.16 -1.63 1.20
C LEU A 11 7.05 -2.18 2.31
N GLY A 12 7.26 -1.42 3.39
CA GLY A 12 8.02 -1.89 4.54
C GLY A 12 7.39 -3.12 5.20
N ALA A 13 6.07 -3.12 5.42
CA ALA A 13 5.37 -4.28 5.97
C ALA A 13 5.46 -5.51 5.03
N LEU A 14 5.31 -5.29 3.72
CA LEU A 14 5.48 -6.33 2.71
C LEU A 14 6.90 -6.92 2.74
N ASP A 15 7.94 -6.08 2.78
CA ASP A 15 9.33 -6.51 2.86
C ASP A 15 9.57 -7.39 4.11
N GLY A 16 9.05 -6.95 5.28
CA GLY A 16 9.16 -7.69 6.54
C GLY A 16 8.49 -9.07 6.51
N LEU A 17 7.34 -9.17 5.83
CA LEU A 17 6.55 -10.41 5.77
C LEU A 17 6.99 -11.36 4.65
N ARG A 18 7.53 -10.85 3.54
CA ARG A 18 7.98 -11.67 2.39
C ARG A 18 9.10 -12.64 2.73
N SER A 19 9.89 -12.38 3.76
CA SER A 19 10.90 -13.34 4.26
C SER A 19 10.29 -14.63 4.80
N LEU A 20 9.02 -14.58 5.25
CA LEU A 20 8.27 -15.71 5.80
C LEU A 20 7.26 -16.29 4.80
N ARG A 21 6.78 -15.46 3.88
CA ARG A 21 5.84 -15.85 2.84
C ARG A 21 6.04 -14.99 1.58
N SER A 22 6.63 -15.59 0.53
CA SER A 22 7.12 -14.88 -0.65
C SER A 22 6.04 -14.42 -1.64
N ASP A 23 4.85 -15.03 -1.62
CA ASP A 23 3.72 -14.78 -2.54
C ASP A 23 2.85 -13.58 -2.16
N LEU A 24 3.24 -12.81 -1.13
CA LEU A 24 2.49 -11.64 -0.69
C LEU A 24 2.60 -10.47 -1.70
N ALA A 25 1.53 -9.68 -1.78
CA ALA A 25 1.44 -8.49 -2.60
C ALA A 25 0.74 -7.35 -1.84
N LEU A 26 0.56 -6.20 -2.48
CA LEU A 26 -0.22 -5.09 -1.92
C LEU A 26 -1.59 -4.99 -2.60
N ALA A 27 -2.62 -4.79 -1.80
CA ALA A 27 -3.88 -4.22 -2.26
C ALA A 27 -3.78 -2.69 -2.17
N TRP A 28 -4.21 -1.99 -3.22
CA TRP A 28 -4.27 -0.54 -3.17
C TRP A 28 -5.34 -0.08 -2.16
N PRO A 29 -5.08 0.91 -1.28
CA PRO A 29 -3.90 1.78 -1.26
C PRO A 29 -2.73 1.30 -0.38
N GLY A 30 -2.76 0.13 0.25
CA GLY A 30 -1.60 -0.28 1.03
C GLY A 30 -1.82 -1.33 2.12
N ASP A 31 -2.73 -2.28 1.94
CA ASP A 31 -2.78 -3.46 2.79
C ASP A 31 -1.95 -4.60 2.15
N VAL A 32 -1.29 -5.42 2.98
CA VAL A 32 -0.58 -6.61 2.50
C VAL A 32 -1.59 -7.75 2.39
N VAL A 33 -1.63 -8.39 1.22
CA VAL A 33 -2.61 -9.43 0.91
C VAL A 33 -1.93 -10.69 0.37
N VAL A 34 -2.67 -11.80 0.46
CA VAL A 34 -2.40 -13.00 -0.31
C VAL A 34 -3.19 -12.85 -1.61
N PRO A 35 -2.52 -12.72 -2.77
CA PRO A 35 -3.20 -12.56 -4.05
C PRO A 35 -3.67 -13.91 -4.59
N GLY A 36 -4.86 -13.94 -5.20
CA GLY A 36 -5.31 -15.02 -6.06
C GLY A 36 -4.76 -14.89 -7.49
N GLU A 37 -5.09 -15.84 -8.35
CA GLU A 37 -4.60 -15.89 -9.73
C GLU A 37 -5.02 -14.68 -10.59
N ASP A 38 -6.15 -14.07 -10.27
CA ASP A 38 -6.69 -12.88 -10.95
C ASP A 38 -6.25 -11.55 -10.29
N GLY A 39 -5.33 -11.61 -9.32
CA GLY A 39 -4.84 -10.46 -8.56
C GLY A 39 -5.75 -9.99 -7.43
N HIS A 40 -6.99 -10.51 -7.34
CA HIS A 40 -7.85 -10.21 -6.20
C HIS A 40 -7.32 -10.84 -4.91
N ALA A 41 -7.52 -10.15 -3.79
CA ALA A 41 -7.07 -10.66 -2.49
C ALA A 41 -7.89 -11.86 -2.04
N GLU A 42 -7.24 -13.00 -1.77
CA GLU A 42 -7.85 -14.13 -1.05
C GLU A 42 -8.05 -13.79 0.43
N GLY A 43 -7.19 -12.95 0.98
CA GLY A 43 -7.30 -12.44 2.33
C GLY A 43 -6.22 -11.42 2.67
N ALA A 44 -6.48 -10.64 3.74
CA ALA A 44 -5.52 -9.69 4.26
C ALA A 44 -4.51 -10.40 5.18
N ALA A 45 -3.23 -10.35 4.80
CA ALA A 45 -2.13 -10.83 5.63
C ALA A 45 -1.72 -9.77 6.67
N CYS A 46 -1.77 -8.47 6.29
CA CYS A 46 -1.56 -7.36 7.21
C CYS A 46 -2.36 -6.15 6.75
N THR A 47 -3.19 -5.60 7.64
CA THR A 47 -3.86 -4.32 7.40
C THR A 47 -3.09 -3.18 8.06
N LEU A 48 -2.98 -2.05 7.35
CA LEU A 48 -2.22 -0.90 7.79
C LEU A 48 -3.11 0.32 7.99
N ASP A 49 -2.89 1.00 9.10
CA ASP A 49 -3.53 2.27 9.41
C ASP A 49 -2.45 3.31 9.71
N VAL A 50 -2.44 4.39 8.92
CA VAL A 50 -1.38 5.41 8.96
C VAL A 50 -2.00 6.76 9.21
N HIS A 51 -1.68 7.34 10.37
CA HIS A 51 -2.17 8.65 10.78
C HIS A 51 -1.02 9.63 10.99
N ALA A 52 -1.24 10.89 10.59
CA ALA A 52 -0.34 11.98 10.95
C ALA A 52 -1.00 12.88 12.01
N GLY A 53 -0.16 13.42 12.87
CA GLY A 53 -0.56 14.39 13.87
C GLY A 53 0.51 15.46 14.06
N THR A 54 0.18 16.47 14.85
CA THR A 54 1.11 17.50 15.29
C THR A 54 1.19 17.52 16.83
N GLY A 55 2.39 17.62 17.37
CA GLY A 55 2.65 17.74 18.78
C GLY A 55 3.66 18.86 19.04
N GLU A 56 4.10 19.02 20.30
CA GLU A 56 5.06 20.06 20.70
C GLU A 56 6.40 19.94 19.96
N ALA A 57 6.82 18.71 19.62
CA ALA A 57 8.06 18.43 18.88
C ALA A 57 7.92 18.55 17.35
N GLY A 58 6.73 18.89 16.83
CA GLY A 58 6.45 18.98 15.42
C GLY A 58 5.48 17.90 14.91
N MET A 59 5.55 17.60 13.61
CA MET A 59 4.70 16.59 12.99
C MET A 59 5.21 15.17 13.30
N PHE A 60 4.30 14.25 13.58
CA PHE A 60 4.60 12.84 13.73
C PHE A 60 3.65 11.98 12.88
N VAL A 61 4.08 10.75 12.59
CA VAL A 61 3.27 9.74 11.92
C VAL A 61 3.20 8.50 12.80
N VAL A 62 2.01 7.95 12.93
CA VAL A 62 1.78 6.66 13.60
C VAL A 62 1.34 5.66 12.54
N CYS A 63 2.03 4.54 12.44
CA CYS A 63 1.64 3.40 11.63
C CYS A 63 1.26 2.25 12.55
N SER A 64 0.02 1.79 12.44
CA SER A 64 -0.46 0.58 13.11
C SER A 64 -0.56 -0.55 12.09
N ALA A 65 -0.03 -1.72 12.43
CA ALA A 65 -0.07 -2.91 11.58
C ALA A 65 -0.79 -4.04 12.32
N ASN A 66 -1.83 -4.59 11.71
CA ASN A 66 -2.55 -5.77 12.22
C ASN A 66 -2.22 -6.96 11.34
N VAL A 67 -1.41 -7.90 11.85
CA VAL A 67 -0.96 -9.09 11.13
C VAL A 67 -1.89 -10.26 11.43
N SER A 68 -2.42 -10.91 10.40
CA SER A 68 -3.26 -12.12 10.51
C SER A 68 -2.38 -13.36 10.65
N LEU A 69 -2.26 -13.88 11.87
CA LEU A 69 -1.37 -15.01 12.19
C LEU A 69 -1.66 -16.28 11.38
N GLY A 70 -2.92 -16.51 10.99
CA GLY A 70 -3.32 -17.69 10.21
C GLY A 70 -2.64 -17.82 8.84
N TRP A 71 -2.00 -16.79 8.35
CA TRP A 71 -1.20 -16.82 7.12
C TRP A 71 0.28 -17.18 7.35
N PHE A 72 0.71 -17.32 8.63
CA PHE A 72 2.12 -17.48 9.04
C PHE A 72 2.25 -18.56 10.13
N GLU A 73 1.76 -19.77 9.85
CA GLU A 73 1.62 -20.87 10.84
C GLU A 73 2.93 -21.21 11.58
N ASP A 74 4.09 -21.07 10.90
CA ASP A 74 5.40 -21.39 11.47
C ASP A 74 6.10 -20.20 12.16
N ALA A 75 5.48 -19.01 12.18
CA ALA A 75 6.08 -17.79 12.71
C ALA A 75 5.49 -17.41 14.08
N SER A 76 6.35 -17.01 15.02
CA SER A 76 5.87 -16.44 16.27
C SER A 76 5.36 -15.00 16.07
N ALA A 77 4.39 -14.59 16.90
CA ALA A 77 3.88 -13.21 16.89
C ALA A 77 5.01 -12.18 17.09
N ASP A 78 5.98 -12.46 17.95
CA ASP A 78 7.12 -11.58 18.21
C ASP A 78 8.03 -11.45 16.98
N ALA A 79 8.28 -12.55 16.25
CA ALA A 79 9.07 -12.51 15.03
C ALA A 79 8.38 -11.70 13.94
N LEU A 80 7.07 -11.87 13.76
CA LEU A 80 6.25 -11.09 12.83
C LEU A 80 6.25 -9.60 13.18
N ALA A 81 6.00 -9.26 14.45
CA ALA A 81 6.00 -7.87 14.92
C ALA A 81 7.38 -7.23 14.71
N HIS A 82 8.46 -7.92 15.09
CA HIS A 82 9.82 -7.39 14.91
C HIS A 82 10.16 -7.21 13.43
N GLY A 83 9.85 -8.20 12.59
CA GLY A 83 10.11 -8.15 11.15
C GLY A 83 9.39 -6.98 10.48
N VAL A 84 8.08 -6.83 10.74
CA VAL A 84 7.28 -5.72 10.19
C VAL A 84 7.78 -4.37 10.69
N CYS A 85 7.95 -4.19 12.03
CA CYS A 85 8.38 -2.91 12.58
C CYS A 85 9.75 -2.48 12.06
N SER A 86 10.73 -3.39 12.06
CA SER A 86 12.09 -3.08 11.58
C SER A 86 12.12 -2.72 10.10
N ALA A 87 11.37 -3.46 9.27
CA ALA A 87 11.31 -3.19 7.83
C ALA A 87 10.57 -1.89 7.51
N VAL A 88 9.46 -1.60 8.21
CA VAL A 88 8.74 -0.32 8.06
C VAL A 88 9.64 0.86 8.42
N VAL A 89 10.33 0.81 9.56
CA VAL A 89 11.26 1.89 9.98
C VAL A 89 12.36 2.06 8.93
N SER A 90 13.00 0.98 8.50
CA SER A 90 14.06 1.03 7.48
C SER A 90 13.57 1.65 6.16
N ARG A 91 12.37 1.28 5.71
CA ARG A 91 11.79 1.81 4.46
C ARG A 91 11.44 3.29 4.59
N VAL A 92 10.90 3.71 5.74
CA VAL A 92 10.59 5.13 6.03
C VAL A 92 11.86 5.97 6.08
N ASP A 93 12.93 5.50 6.73
CA ASP A 93 14.21 6.21 6.81
C ASP A 93 14.84 6.38 5.41
N ALA A 94 14.83 5.33 4.59
CA ALA A 94 15.32 5.39 3.21
C ALA A 94 14.52 6.39 2.37
N TRP A 95 13.19 6.34 2.46
CA TRP A 95 12.31 7.28 1.77
C TRP A 95 12.53 8.72 2.24
N ALA A 96 12.70 8.95 3.54
CA ALA A 96 12.98 10.29 4.09
C ALA A 96 14.31 10.85 3.57
N ALA A 97 15.35 10.02 3.47
CA ALA A 97 16.63 10.39 2.87
C ALA A 97 16.49 10.75 1.39
N ASP A 98 15.68 10.00 0.64
CA ASP A 98 15.38 10.25 -0.78
C ASP A 98 14.63 11.57 -0.98
N VAL A 99 13.64 11.84 -0.14
CA VAL A 99 12.91 13.11 -0.14
C VAL A 99 13.84 14.28 0.18
N ALA A 100 14.72 14.14 1.19
CA ALA A 100 15.70 15.15 1.56
C ALA A 100 16.71 15.41 0.44
N ALA A 101 17.03 14.38 -0.37
CA ALA A 101 17.88 14.48 -1.55
C ALA A 101 17.16 15.05 -2.79
N GLY A 102 15.89 15.46 -2.67
CA GLY A 102 15.11 16.06 -3.76
C GLY A 102 14.37 15.05 -4.66
N ARG A 103 14.50 13.74 -4.43
CA ARG A 103 13.83 12.71 -5.24
C ARG A 103 12.30 12.70 -5.09
N GLY A 104 11.77 13.35 -4.05
CA GLY A 104 10.35 13.57 -3.84
C GLY A 104 9.75 14.80 -4.54
N ALA A 105 10.51 15.51 -5.40
CA ALA A 105 10.07 16.75 -6.03
C ALA A 105 8.84 16.59 -6.96
N ALA A 106 8.71 15.44 -7.62
CA ALA A 106 7.56 15.13 -8.49
C ALA A 106 6.30 14.75 -7.69
N GLY A 107 6.47 14.27 -6.47
CA GLY A 107 5.39 13.85 -5.58
C GLY A 107 5.93 12.91 -4.47
N PRO A 108 5.16 12.73 -3.40
CA PRO A 108 5.63 12.02 -2.21
C PRO A 108 5.90 10.52 -2.43
N VAL A 109 5.23 9.90 -3.40
CA VAL A 109 5.42 8.46 -3.74
C VAL A 109 6.53 8.26 -4.77
N ALA A 110 7.01 9.35 -5.45
CA ALA A 110 8.00 9.25 -6.51
C ALA A 110 9.24 8.40 -6.16
N PRO A 111 9.85 8.50 -4.94
CA PRO A 111 11.02 7.71 -4.59
C PRO A 111 10.78 6.20 -4.55
N VAL A 112 9.54 5.77 -4.34
CA VAL A 112 9.15 4.35 -4.17
C VAL A 112 8.14 3.88 -5.22
N LEU A 113 7.84 4.71 -6.23
CA LEU A 113 6.76 4.46 -7.18
C LEU A 113 6.92 3.15 -7.94
N SER A 114 8.13 2.82 -8.38
CA SER A 114 8.41 1.56 -9.10
C SER A 114 8.13 0.36 -8.22
N ASP A 115 8.71 0.34 -7.01
CA ASP A 115 8.50 -0.76 -6.05
C ASP A 115 7.03 -0.92 -5.70
N TYR A 116 6.34 0.23 -5.53
CA TYR A 116 4.91 0.24 -5.19
C TYR A 116 4.05 -0.28 -6.34
N PHE A 117 4.34 0.14 -7.59
CA PHE A 117 3.67 -0.35 -8.79
C PHE A 117 3.82 -1.87 -8.95
N ASP A 118 5.05 -2.38 -8.80
CA ASP A 118 5.38 -3.79 -8.97
C ASP A 118 4.81 -4.68 -7.85
N ALA A 119 4.53 -4.08 -6.68
CA ALA A 119 3.96 -4.80 -5.54
C ALA A 119 2.43 -4.92 -5.58
N LEU A 120 1.72 -4.11 -6.41
CA LEU A 120 0.25 -4.10 -6.44
C LEU A 120 -0.32 -5.32 -7.16
N ALA A 121 -1.08 -6.16 -6.42
CA ALA A 121 -1.68 -7.40 -6.93
C ALA A 121 -2.63 -7.18 -8.11
N LEU A 122 -3.45 -6.12 -8.05
CA LEU A 122 -4.44 -5.80 -9.10
C LEU A 122 -3.88 -5.05 -10.29
N MET A 123 -2.56 -4.77 -10.36
CA MET A 123 -1.99 -4.05 -11.49
C MET A 123 -2.18 -4.83 -12.80
N GLY A 124 -2.88 -4.23 -13.76
CA GLY A 124 -3.24 -4.87 -15.03
C GLY A 124 -4.48 -5.77 -14.99
N HIS A 125 -5.09 -5.98 -13.82
CA HIS A 125 -6.29 -6.80 -13.64
C HIS A 125 -7.55 -5.95 -13.53
N GLU A 126 -8.72 -6.57 -13.76
CA GLU A 126 -10.02 -5.93 -13.52
C GLU A 126 -10.21 -5.67 -12.02
N ALA A 127 -10.86 -4.55 -11.71
CA ALA A 127 -11.21 -4.16 -10.36
C ALA A 127 -12.52 -3.39 -10.32
N ASP A 128 -13.26 -3.57 -9.25
CA ASP A 128 -14.41 -2.75 -8.90
C ASP A 128 -13.93 -1.53 -8.09
N VAL A 129 -14.32 -0.33 -8.54
CA VAL A 129 -14.15 0.91 -7.78
C VAL A 129 -15.29 1.01 -6.78
N VAL A 130 -14.99 0.92 -5.49
CA VAL A 130 -15.99 0.87 -4.43
C VAL A 130 -15.90 2.09 -3.54
N TYR A 131 -17.00 2.86 -3.45
CA TYR A 131 -17.09 4.00 -2.55
C TYR A 131 -17.15 3.58 -1.07
N PRO A 132 -16.87 4.49 -0.11
CA PRO A 132 -16.91 4.19 1.32
C PRO A 132 -18.26 3.66 1.83
N ASN A 133 -19.35 3.96 1.13
CA ASN A 133 -20.69 3.44 1.43
C ASN A 133 -20.96 2.03 0.87
N GLY A 134 -19.94 1.36 0.30
CA GLY A 134 -20.02 0.02 -0.28
C GLY A 134 -20.60 -0.05 -1.70
N ARG A 135 -20.99 1.09 -2.31
CA ARG A 135 -21.53 1.11 -3.67
C ARG A 135 -20.41 0.99 -4.70
N VAL A 136 -20.53 0.06 -5.65
CA VAL A 136 -19.67 -0.02 -6.83
C VAL A 136 -19.97 1.19 -7.74
N ALA A 137 -18.97 2.02 -7.97
CA ALA A 137 -19.06 3.22 -8.79
C ALA A 137 -18.73 2.94 -10.27
N ALA A 138 -17.75 2.07 -10.50
CA ALA A 138 -17.28 1.70 -11.82
C ALA A 138 -16.56 0.35 -11.77
N ARG A 139 -16.35 -0.26 -12.93
CA ARG A 139 -15.50 -1.44 -13.14
C ARG A 139 -14.54 -1.17 -14.27
N GLY A 140 -13.28 -1.60 -14.14
CA GLY A 140 -12.26 -1.44 -15.16
C GLY A 140 -10.94 -2.05 -14.72
N THR A 141 -9.88 -1.85 -15.49
CA THR A 141 -8.55 -2.37 -15.22
C THR A 141 -7.74 -1.34 -14.45
N LEU A 142 -7.07 -1.75 -13.35
CA LEU A 142 -6.08 -0.90 -12.69
C LEU A 142 -4.89 -0.71 -13.64
N ALA A 143 -4.78 0.47 -14.24
CA ALA A 143 -3.82 0.76 -15.30
C ALA A 143 -2.54 1.43 -14.80
N ALA A 144 -2.63 2.23 -13.73
CA ALA A 144 -1.50 2.97 -13.19
C ALA A 144 -1.74 3.42 -11.74
N VAL A 145 -0.66 3.79 -11.07
CA VAL A 145 -0.64 4.62 -9.88
C VAL A 145 0.29 5.80 -10.11
N ASP A 146 -0.04 6.96 -9.57
CA ASP A 146 0.76 8.17 -9.77
C ASP A 146 1.65 8.51 -8.57
N VAL A 147 2.48 9.53 -8.73
CA VAL A 147 3.41 10.03 -7.69
C VAL A 147 2.71 10.59 -6.43
N TRP A 148 1.39 10.71 -6.45
CA TRP A 148 0.55 11.09 -5.31
C TRP A 148 -0.16 9.89 -4.67
N GLY A 149 0.05 8.67 -5.20
CA GLY A 149 -0.59 7.43 -4.75
C GLY A 149 -2.02 7.24 -5.24
N ARG A 150 -2.48 8.06 -6.22
CA ARG A 150 -3.80 7.90 -6.83
C ARG A 150 -3.77 6.77 -7.84
N ALA A 151 -4.84 6.00 -7.89
CA ALA A 151 -5.02 4.92 -8.86
C ALA A 151 -5.72 5.43 -10.12
N THR A 152 -5.29 4.96 -11.28
CA THR A 152 -5.97 5.17 -12.56
C THR A 152 -6.60 3.86 -12.99
N VAL A 153 -7.93 3.86 -13.11
CA VAL A 153 -8.71 2.72 -13.59
C VAL A 153 -9.19 3.01 -15.01
N ARG A 154 -8.82 2.15 -15.95
CA ARG A 154 -9.27 2.22 -17.34
C ARG A 154 -10.57 1.47 -17.49
N LEU A 155 -11.63 2.19 -17.84
CA LEU A 155 -12.96 1.65 -18.02
C LEU A 155 -13.10 0.90 -19.38
N VAL A 156 -14.14 0.07 -19.51
CA VAL A 156 -14.41 -0.71 -20.73
C VAL A 156 -14.59 0.18 -21.97
N ASP A 157 -15.10 1.39 -21.81
CA ASP A 157 -15.26 2.37 -22.90
C ASP A 157 -13.98 3.16 -23.24
N GLY A 158 -12.84 2.81 -22.61
CA GLY A 158 -11.54 3.43 -22.83
C GLY A 158 -11.30 4.71 -22.03
N ARG A 159 -12.30 5.24 -21.32
CA ARG A 159 -12.09 6.38 -20.40
C ARG A 159 -11.25 5.98 -19.21
N GLU A 160 -10.55 6.94 -18.63
CA GLU A 160 -9.76 6.76 -17.41
C GLU A 160 -10.43 7.46 -16.25
N LEU A 161 -10.53 6.75 -15.13
CA LEU A 161 -11.01 7.26 -13.86
C LEU A 161 -9.82 7.31 -12.88
N VAL A 162 -9.47 8.52 -12.43
CA VAL A 162 -8.45 8.71 -11.39
C VAL A 162 -9.14 8.83 -10.04
N ILE A 163 -8.72 7.99 -9.09
CA ILE A 163 -9.28 7.93 -7.74
C ILE A 163 -8.19 8.10 -6.68
N SER A 164 -8.50 8.81 -5.60
CA SER A 164 -7.65 8.87 -4.43
C SER A 164 -8.11 7.88 -3.34
N PRO A 165 -7.22 7.49 -2.41
CA PRO A 165 -7.54 6.54 -1.34
C PRO A 165 -8.72 6.95 -0.45
N GLU A 166 -8.98 8.27 -0.34
CA GLU A 166 -10.08 8.80 0.47
C GLU A 166 -11.44 8.70 -0.25
N GLN A 167 -11.41 8.56 -1.57
CA GLN A 167 -12.62 8.55 -2.41
C GLN A 167 -13.19 7.16 -2.60
N ALA A 168 -12.32 6.15 -2.76
CA ALA A 168 -12.74 4.79 -3.06
C ALA A 168 -11.65 3.76 -2.68
N SER A 169 -12.03 2.50 -2.68
CA SER A 169 -11.13 1.33 -2.66
C SER A 169 -11.25 0.55 -3.96
N LEU A 170 -10.29 -0.33 -4.22
CA LEU A 170 -10.32 -1.29 -5.32
C LEU A 170 -10.53 -2.70 -4.76
N ARG A 171 -11.41 -3.45 -5.40
CA ARG A 171 -11.71 -4.84 -5.05
C ARG A 171 -11.83 -5.68 -6.30
#